data_b513abcd724118b17bec2dedd38cfcdc
#
_entry.id   b513abcd724118b17bec2dedd38cfcdc
#
_cell.length_a   1.000
_cell.length_b   1.000
_cell.length_c   1.000
_cell.angle_alpha   90.00
_cell.angle_beta   90.00
_cell.angle_gamma   90.00
#
_symmetry.space_group_name_H-M   'P 1'
#
loop_
_entity.id
_entity.type
_entity.pdbx_description
1 polymer ?
#
loop_
_entity_poly.entity_id
_entity_poly.type
_entity_poly.pdbx_seq_one_letter_code
_entity_poly.pdbx_strand_id
1 'polypeptide(L)'
;MKLPEEELLAPGHRGCAGCGATIGVRLALKALGRNTVAISATGCLEVITTPFPETAWEIPWIHVAFENAGAVASGVESALKAQGKTDVNVVAFGGDGGTADIGMQSLSGAMERGHNMIYICYDNEAYMNTGIQRSASTPYGASTTTSPHGKDSFGEDKPKKMFLLLWQHMAYHM
;
A
#
# COMPACT_ATOMS: atom_id res chain seq x y z
N MET A 1 -20.69 -12.58 9.77
CA MET A 1 -20.44 -11.17 10.10
C MET A 1 -20.96 -10.31 8.94
N LYS A 2 -21.84 -9.33 9.19
CA LYS A 2 -22.37 -8.44 8.14
C LYS A 2 -21.39 -7.26 8.01
N LEU A 3 -20.93 -6.96 6.80
CA LEU A 3 -20.11 -5.76 6.56
C LEU A 3 -20.94 -4.49 6.75
N PRO A 4 -20.37 -3.39 7.25
CA PRO A 4 -21.05 -2.08 7.29
C PRO A 4 -21.54 -1.66 5.91
N GLU A 5 -22.68 -0.98 5.87
CA GLU A 5 -23.29 -0.50 4.62
C GLU A 5 -22.61 0.78 4.12
N GLU A 6 -22.02 1.56 5.01
CA GLU A 6 -21.36 2.81 4.69
C GLU A 6 -20.20 2.62 3.69
N GLU A 7 -20.18 3.44 2.64
CA GLU A 7 -19.10 3.50 1.68
C GLU A 7 -18.18 4.68 2.02
N LEU A 8 -16.88 4.41 2.10
CA LEU A 8 -15.85 5.40 2.41
C LEU A 8 -14.86 5.59 1.26
N LEU A 9 -15.09 4.90 0.16
CA LEU A 9 -14.48 5.10 -1.14
C LEU A 9 -15.59 5.37 -2.14
N ALA A 10 -15.69 6.61 -2.61
CA ALA A 10 -16.74 7.04 -3.53
C ALA A 10 -16.63 6.33 -4.89
N PRO A 11 -17.75 6.08 -5.56
CA PRO A 11 -17.75 5.60 -6.95
C PRO A 11 -17.21 6.68 -7.89
N GLY A 12 -16.85 6.28 -9.13
CA GLY A 12 -16.37 7.22 -10.16
C GLY A 12 -14.85 7.40 -10.18
N HIS A 13 -14.09 6.68 -9.33
CA HIS A 13 -12.64 6.60 -9.45
C HIS A 13 -12.23 5.97 -10.80
N ARG A 14 -10.99 6.22 -11.25
CA ARG A 14 -10.47 5.76 -12.54
C ARG A 14 -9.84 4.35 -12.49
N GLY A 15 -10.16 3.56 -11.48
CA GLY A 15 -9.69 2.18 -11.37
C GLY A 15 -10.25 1.29 -12.47
N CYS A 16 -9.46 0.32 -12.92
CA CYS A 16 -9.88 -0.68 -13.89
C CYS A 16 -11.10 -1.46 -13.37
N ALA A 17 -11.95 -1.92 -14.27
CA ALA A 17 -13.05 -2.81 -13.92
C ALA A 17 -12.51 -4.08 -13.24
N GLY A 18 -12.98 -4.38 -12.01
CA GLY A 18 -12.50 -5.51 -11.24
C GLY A 18 -11.12 -5.33 -10.57
N CYS A 19 -10.62 -4.09 -10.47
CA CYS A 19 -9.33 -3.80 -9.83
C CYS A 19 -9.28 -4.32 -8.39
N GLY A 20 -8.40 -5.28 -8.11
CA GLY A 20 -8.22 -5.87 -6.78
C GLY A 20 -7.81 -4.86 -5.71
N ALA A 21 -7.01 -3.85 -6.08
CA ALA A 21 -6.60 -2.80 -5.15
C ALA A 21 -7.79 -1.97 -4.66
N THR A 22 -8.69 -1.53 -5.56
CA THR A 22 -9.90 -0.77 -5.16
C THR A 22 -10.88 -1.61 -4.37
N ILE A 23 -11.04 -2.89 -4.70
CA ILE A 23 -11.86 -3.83 -3.93
C ILE A 23 -11.28 -3.99 -2.52
N GLY A 24 -9.99 -4.23 -2.39
CA GLY A 24 -9.30 -4.39 -1.11
C GLY A 24 -9.40 -3.14 -0.23
N VAL A 25 -9.15 -1.97 -0.80
CA VAL A 25 -9.26 -0.68 -0.09
C VAL A 25 -10.69 -0.44 0.40
N ARG A 26 -11.69 -0.63 -0.47
CA ARG A 26 -13.10 -0.49 -0.12
C ARG A 26 -13.49 -1.38 1.07
N LEU A 27 -13.08 -2.65 1.06
CA LEU A 27 -13.35 -3.58 2.15
C LEU A 27 -12.61 -3.21 3.44
N ALA A 28 -11.35 -2.79 3.32
CA ALA A 28 -10.56 -2.32 4.47
C ALA A 28 -11.21 -1.09 5.12
N LEU A 29 -11.63 -0.10 4.34
CA LEU A 29 -12.30 1.09 4.86
C LEU A 29 -13.64 0.77 5.51
N LYS A 30 -14.42 -0.17 4.97
CA LYS A 30 -15.65 -0.67 5.63
C LYS A 30 -15.36 -1.30 7.00
N ALA A 31 -14.26 -2.02 7.14
CA ALA A 31 -13.87 -2.64 8.41
C ALA A 31 -13.34 -1.62 9.43
N LEU A 32 -12.60 -0.61 8.97
CA LEU A 32 -11.99 0.42 9.80
C LEU A 32 -12.98 1.51 10.24
N GLY A 33 -13.95 1.83 9.39
CA GLY A 33 -14.94 2.87 9.63
C GLY A 33 -14.42 4.29 9.43
N ARG A 34 -15.29 5.25 9.65
CA ARG A 34 -15.06 6.68 9.35
C ARG A 34 -13.98 7.33 10.22
N ASN A 35 -13.75 6.83 11.44
CA ASN A 35 -12.73 7.37 12.34
C ASN A 35 -11.34 6.87 11.97
N THR A 36 -10.94 7.15 10.73
CA THR A 36 -9.72 6.64 10.13
C THR A 36 -9.00 7.75 9.37
N VAL A 37 -7.68 7.80 9.47
CA VAL A 37 -6.79 8.59 8.61
C VAL A 37 -6.05 7.63 7.70
N ALA A 38 -6.19 7.82 6.38
CA ALA A 38 -5.53 7.01 5.38
C ALA A 38 -4.30 7.72 4.82
N ILE A 39 -3.22 6.99 4.63
CA ILE A 39 -1.99 7.43 3.98
C ILE A 39 -1.78 6.55 2.74
N SER A 40 -1.51 7.15 1.59
CA SER A 40 -1.25 6.40 0.37
C SER A 40 0.07 6.82 -0.26
N ALA A 41 0.94 5.86 -0.49
CA ALA A 41 2.12 6.07 -1.31
C ALA A 41 1.72 6.33 -2.76
N THR A 42 2.51 7.13 -3.48
CA THR A 42 2.39 7.28 -4.94
C THR A 42 2.33 5.91 -5.62
N GLY A 43 1.39 5.73 -6.52
CA GLY A 43 1.21 4.47 -7.27
C GLY A 43 -0.17 4.37 -7.90
N CYS A 44 -0.54 3.19 -8.38
CA CYS A 44 -1.84 2.98 -9.02
C CYS A 44 -3.00 3.51 -8.18
N LEU A 45 -3.03 3.17 -6.89
CA LEU A 45 -4.14 3.51 -6.00
C LEU A 45 -4.32 5.02 -5.89
N GLU A 46 -3.23 5.75 -5.66
CA GLU A 46 -3.26 7.21 -5.59
C GLU A 46 -3.76 7.81 -6.91
N VAL A 47 -3.12 7.45 -8.03
CA VAL A 47 -3.43 8.01 -9.36
C VAL A 47 -4.89 7.81 -9.76
N ILE A 48 -5.47 6.64 -9.46
CA ILE A 48 -6.85 6.33 -9.86
C ILE A 48 -7.91 6.93 -8.94
N THR A 49 -7.57 7.30 -7.71
CA THR A 49 -8.54 7.77 -6.70
C THR A 49 -8.52 9.28 -6.46
N THR A 50 -7.54 10.00 -7.03
CA THR A 50 -7.33 11.44 -6.74
C THR A 50 -7.14 12.30 -7.99
N PRO A 51 -7.97 12.18 -9.05
CA PRO A 51 -7.89 13.10 -10.18
C PRO A 51 -8.36 14.49 -9.75
N PHE A 52 -7.53 15.52 -10.03
CA PHE A 52 -7.92 16.90 -9.76
C PHE A 52 -9.19 17.29 -10.52
N PRO A 53 -10.14 18.03 -9.89
CA PRO A 53 -10.13 18.57 -8.52
C PRO A 53 -10.78 17.68 -7.47
N GLU A 54 -11.04 16.42 -7.77
CA GLU A 54 -11.85 15.51 -6.96
C GLU A 54 -10.99 14.43 -6.29
N THR A 55 -11.54 13.82 -5.26
CA THR A 55 -10.99 12.62 -4.62
C THR A 55 -12.07 11.62 -4.35
N ALA A 56 -11.76 10.33 -4.42
CA ALA A 56 -12.69 9.25 -4.06
C ALA A 56 -12.70 8.94 -2.54
N TRP A 57 -11.83 9.55 -1.77
CA TRP A 57 -11.69 9.26 -0.34
C TRP A 57 -12.69 10.09 0.48
N GLU A 58 -13.59 9.41 1.18
CA GLU A 58 -14.62 10.00 2.07
C GLU A 58 -14.12 10.16 3.52
N ILE A 59 -12.83 9.99 3.75
CA ILE A 59 -12.14 10.13 5.03
C ILE A 59 -10.90 11.01 4.86
N PRO A 60 -10.30 11.53 5.95
CA PRO A 60 -9.00 12.18 5.88
C PRO A 60 -7.96 11.30 5.18
N TRP A 61 -7.36 11.84 4.13
CA TRP A 61 -6.42 11.11 3.28
C TRP A 61 -5.20 11.96 2.96
N ILE A 62 -4.02 11.33 2.98
CA ILE A 62 -2.73 12.00 2.76
C ILE A 62 -1.99 11.23 1.66
N HIS A 63 -1.67 11.93 0.57
CA HIS A 63 -0.73 11.42 -0.44
C HIS A 63 0.70 11.68 0.00
N VAL A 64 1.56 10.69 -0.16
CA VAL A 64 2.97 10.76 0.22
C VAL A 64 3.86 10.23 -0.90
N ALA A 65 5.14 10.62 -0.87
CA ALA A 65 6.12 10.09 -1.79
C ALA A 65 6.19 8.55 -1.71
N PHE A 66 6.63 7.95 -2.80
CA PHE A 66 6.56 6.52 -3.07
C PHE A 66 7.11 5.63 -1.95
N GLU A 67 8.16 6.09 -1.26
CA GLU A 67 8.85 5.39 -0.17
C GLU A 67 8.28 5.69 1.23
N ASN A 68 7.43 6.71 1.39
CA ASN A 68 7.19 7.36 2.68
C ASN A 68 5.93 6.91 3.43
N ALA A 69 5.13 5.97 2.93
CA ALA A 69 3.87 5.61 3.56
C ALA A 69 4.03 5.18 5.03
N GLY A 70 5.03 4.35 5.33
CA GLY A 70 5.33 3.91 6.70
C GLY A 70 5.80 5.05 7.61
N ALA A 71 6.66 5.95 7.09
CA ALA A 71 7.18 7.08 7.87
C ALA A 71 6.06 8.09 8.20
N VAL A 72 5.22 8.45 7.22
CA VAL A 72 4.13 9.41 7.45
C VAL A 72 3.05 8.82 8.34
N ALA A 73 2.70 7.54 8.18
CA ALA A 73 1.77 6.87 9.09
C ALA A 73 2.27 6.87 10.55
N SER A 74 3.57 6.62 10.75
CA SER A 74 4.21 6.74 12.06
C SER A 74 4.09 8.15 12.65
N GLY A 75 4.30 9.17 11.82
CA GLY A 75 4.16 10.57 12.23
C GLY A 75 2.72 10.95 12.59
N VAL A 76 1.75 10.49 11.80
CA VAL A 76 0.31 10.72 12.06
C VAL A 76 -0.11 10.03 13.36
N GLU A 77 0.27 8.77 13.56
CA GLU A 77 -0.02 8.03 14.80
C GLU A 77 0.56 8.75 16.02
N SER A 78 1.83 9.15 15.95
CA SER A 78 2.49 9.88 17.04
C SER A 78 1.81 11.22 17.33
N ALA A 79 1.38 11.96 16.30
CA ALA A 79 0.69 13.23 16.47
C ALA A 79 -0.71 13.05 17.10
N LEU A 80 -1.46 12.04 16.68
CA LEU A 80 -2.77 11.70 17.28
C LEU A 80 -2.61 11.29 18.73
N LYS A 81 -1.64 10.46 19.06
CA LYS A 81 -1.31 10.05 20.41
C LYS A 81 -0.92 11.23 21.31
N ALA A 82 -0.11 12.16 20.82
CA ALA A 82 0.26 13.38 21.52
C ALA A 82 -0.95 14.31 21.80
N GLN A 83 -1.99 14.24 20.94
CA GLN A 83 -3.26 14.95 21.14
C GLN A 83 -4.28 14.18 22.00
N GLY A 84 -3.95 13.00 22.52
CA GLY A 84 -4.86 12.14 23.27
C GLY A 84 -5.93 11.45 22.42
N LYS A 85 -5.81 11.46 21.10
CA LYS A 85 -6.75 10.81 20.14
C LYS A 85 -6.30 9.38 19.86
N THR A 86 -6.60 8.46 20.76
CA THR A 86 -6.15 7.06 20.69
C THR A 86 -7.15 6.12 20.02
N ASP A 87 -8.33 6.62 19.68
CA ASP A 87 -9.43 5.90 19.04
C ASP A 87 -9.47 6.05 17.51
N VAL A 88 -8.55 6.84 16.93
CA VAL A 88 -8.46 7.05 15.49
C VAL A 88 -7.57 5.97 14.87
N ASN A 89 -8.11 5.27 13.87
CA ASN A 89 -7.33 4.30 13.09
C ASN A 89 -6.37 5.03 12.13
N VAL A 90 -5.13 4.56 12.06
CA VAL A 90 -4.15 5.02 11.07
C VAL A 90 -3.85 3.88 10.12
N VAL A 91 -4.15 4.05 8.84
CA VAL A 91 -3.91 3.03 7.81
C VAL A 91 -3.03 3.57 6.68
N ALA A 92 -1.99 2.84 6.34
CA ALA A 92 -1.14 3.13 5.20
C ALA A 92 -1.36 2.11 4.08
N PHE A 93 -1.41 2.60 2.84
CA PHE A 93 -1.52 1.79 1.64
C PHE A 93 -0.27 1.98 0.77
N GLY A 94 0.35 0.88 0.39
CA GLY A 94 1.48 0.86 -0.54
C GLY A 94 1.34 -0.26 -1.56
N GLY A 95 1.82 -0.04 -2.78
CA GLY A 95 2.01 -1.13 -3.74
C GLY A 95 3.19 -2.01 -3.34
N ASP A 96 3.39 -3.12 -4.05
CA ASP A 96 4.50 -4.04 -3.82
C ASP A 96 5.87 -3.35 -3.96
N GLY A 97 6.07 -2.55 -5.00
CA GLY A 97 7.31 -1.78 -5.17
C GLY A 97 7.53 -0.74 -4.08
N GLY A 98 6.48 -0.01 -3.70
CA GLY A 98 6.52 0.96 -2.60
C GLY A 98 6.72 0.32 -1.23
N THR A 99 6.41 -0.96 -1.08
CA THR A 99 6.51 -1.70 0.19
C THR A 99 7.79 -2.53 0.27
N ALA A 100 7.99 -3.42 -0.70
CA ALA A 100 9.06 -4.42 -0.67
C ALA A 100 10.39 -3.93 -1.25
N ASP A 101 10.38 -2.82 -1.97
CA ASP A 101 11.56 -2.19 -2.55
C ASP A 101 11.89 -0.88 -1.82
N ILE A 102 11.46 0.24 -2.37
CA ILE A 102 11.92 1.57 -1.91
C ILE A 102 11.43 1.96 -0.52
N GLY A 103 10.24 1.53 -0.11
CA GLY A 103 9.64 1.89 1.19
C GLY A 103 9.94 0.93 2.33
N MET A 104 10.71 -0.14 2.09
CA MET A 104 11.02 -1.15 3.11
C MET A 104 11.66 -0.54 4.35
N GLN A 105 12.58 0.40 4.19
CA GLN A 105 13.27 1.07 5.30
C GLN A 105 12.29 1.81 6.21
N SER A 106 11.40 2.60 5.64
CA SER A 106 10.43 3.40 6.41
C SER A 106 9.44 2.51 7.18
N LEU A 107 9.00 1.43 6.55
CA LEU A 107 8.11 0.46 7.17
C LEU A 107 8.83 -0.32 8.28
N SER A 108 10.08 -0.76 8.04
CA SER A 108 10.92 -1.42 9.04
C SER A 108 11.07 -0.56 10.30
N GLY A 109 11.45 0.70 10.14
CA GLY A 109 11.57 1.61 11.27
C GLY A 109 10.25 1.90 12.00
N ALA A 110 9.12 1.89 11.29
CA ALA A 110 7.81 2.04 11.93
C ALA A 110 7.46 0.83 12.81
N MET A 111 7.75 -0.38 12.33
CA MET A 111 7.53 -1.62 13.07
C MET A 111 8.44 -1.73 14.28
N GLU A 112 9.74 -1.44 14.11
CA GLU A 112 10.71 -1.43 15.22
C GLU A 112 10.29 -0.53 16.37
N ARG A 113 9.71 0.64 16.06
CA ARG A 113 9.21 1.57 17.06
C ARG A 113 7.84 1.20 17.64
N GLY A 114 7.20 0.15 17.16
CA GLY A 114 5.92 -0.34 17.68
C GLY A 114 4.75 0.63 17.48
N HIS A 115 4.73 1.37 16.35
CA HIS A 115 3.62 2.28 16.04
C HIS A 115 2.30 1.51 15.85
N ASN A 116 1.23 2.01 16.48
CA ASN A 116 -0.10 1.44 16.37
C ASN A 116 -0.77 1.89 15.06
N MET A 117 -0.38 1.26 13.97
CA MET A 117 -0.91 1.52 12.63
C MET A 117 -1.15 0.23 11.86
N ILE A 118 -1.99 0.30 10.84
CA ILE A 118 -2.23 -0.78 9.90
C ILE A 118 -1.51 -0.45 8.60
N TYR A 119 -0.74 -1.39 8.06
CA TYR A 119 -0.13 -1.25 6.74
C TYR A 119 -0.70 -2.31 5.80
N ILE A 120 -1.23 -1.86 4.66
CA ILE A 120 -1.82 -2.72 3.64
C ILE A 120 -1.01 -2.61 2.36
N CYS A 121 -0.35 -3.71 1.99
CA CYS A 121 0.31 -3.83 0.70
C CYS A 121 -0.67 -4.41 -0.33
N TYR A 122 -0.99 -3.64 -1.38
CA TYR A 122 -1.69 -4.17 -2.53
C TYR A 122 -0.66 -4.68 -3.55
N ASP A 123 -0.32 -5.97 -3.42
CA ASP A 123 0.68 -6.64 -4.26
C ASP A 123 0.07 -7.01 -5.62
N ASN A 124 0.43 -6.27 -6.66
CA ASN A 124 0.07 -6.56 -8.05
C ASN A 124 1.26 -7.04 -8.89
N GLU A 125 2.37 -7.39 -8.22
CA GLU A 125 3.54 -8.10 -8.75
C GLU A 125 4.39 -7.31 -9.76
N ALA A 126 4.20 -5.99 -9.86
CA ALA A 126 5.02 -5.11 -10.70
C ALA A 126 4.81 -3.64 -10.35
N TYR A 127 5.66 -2.74 -10.86
CA TYR A 127 5.36 -1.30 -10.93
C TYR A 127 4.32 -1.07 -12.05
N MET A 128 3.05 -1.36 -11.74
CA MET A 128 1.98 -1.37 -12.74
C MET A 128 1.66 0.00 -13.31
N ASN A 129 1.61 1.04 -12.44
CA ASN A 129 1.22 2.39 -12.85
C ASN A 129 2.17 2.99 -13.90
N THR A 130 3.44 2.69 -13.83
CA THR A 130 4.48 3.26 -14.69
C THR A 130 4.73 2.44 -15.96
N GLY A 131 4.04 1.32 -16.15
CA GLY A 131 4.15 0.51 -17.36
C GLY A 131 4.75 -0.88 -17.16
N ILE A 132 4.43 -1.52 -16.04
CA ILE A 132 4.72 -2.94 -15.77
C ILE A 132 6.23 -3.21 -15.71
N GLN A 133 7.00 -2.42 -14.99
CA GLN A 133 8.39 -2.76 -14.66
C GLN A 133 8.42 -3.83 -13.56
N ARG A 134 9.49 -4.62 -13.55
CA ARG A 134 9.66 -5.62 -12.49
C ARG A 134 9.77 -4.97 -11.11
N SER A 135 9.13 -5.55 -10.12
CA SER A 135 9.32 -5.27 -8.69
C SER A 135 9.96 -6.47 -7.98
N ALA A 136 10.31 -6.32 -6.72
CA ALA A 136 10.74 -7.46 -5.90
C ALA A 136 9.65 -8.52 -5.70
N SER A 137 8.39 -8.20 -5.97
CA SER A 137 7.26 -9.14 -5.93
C SER A 137 6.99 -9.85 -7.26
N THR A 138 7.66 -9.47 -8.32
CA THR A 138 7.47 -10.11 -9.64
C THR A 138 7.88 -11.57 -9.56
N PRO A 139 7.00 -12.51 -9.96
CA PRO A 139 7.32 -13.93 -9.95
C PRO A 139 8.47 -14.30 -10.90
N TYR A 140 9.23 -15.32 -10.53
CA TYR A 140 10.26 -15.88 -11.40
C TYR A 140 9.65 -16.31 -12.74
N GLY A 141 10.29 -15.97 -13.83
CA GLY A 141 9.84 -16.25 -15.20
C GLY A 141 8.73 -15.34 -15.71
N ALA A 142 8.22 -14.40 -14.94
CA ALA A 142 7.20 -13.45 -15.42
C ALA A 142 7.79 -12.44 -16.41
N SER A 143 7.02 -12.09 -17.42
CA SER A 143 7.41 -11.06 -18.40
C SER A 143 6.98 -9.68 -17.93
N THR A 144 7.92 -8.74 -17.90
CA THR A 144 7.68 -7.33 -17.64
C THR A 144 8.40 -6.46 -18.66
N THR A 145 8.17 -5.15 -18.65
CA THR A 145 8.88 -4.23 -19.56
C THR A 145 10.38 -4.15 -19.30
N THR A 146 10.84 -4.50 -18.10
CA THR A 146 12.27 -4.52 -17.73
C THR A 146 12.86 -5.92 -17.63
N SER A 147 12.04 -6.96 -17.72
CA SER A 147 12.45 -8.37 -17.83
C SER A 147 11.58 -9.08 -18.89
N PRO A 148 11.70 -8.70 -20.17
CA PRO A 148 10.85 -9.25 -21.23
C PRO A 148 11.25 -10.66 -21.60
N HIS A 149 10.27 -11.48 -22.01
CA HIS A 149 10.55 -12.72 -22.73
C HIS A 149 11.13 -12.44 -24.12
N GLY A 150 12.07 -13.27 -24.55
CA GLY A 150 12.67 -13.15 -25.86
C GLY A 150 13.56 -14.35 -26.17
N LYS A 151 14.31 -14.25 -27.27
CA LYS A 151 15.22 -15.31 -27.73
C LYS A 151 16.30 -15.64 -26.68
N ASP A 152 16.77 -14.61 -25.98
CA ASP A 152 17.89 -14.70 -25.03
C ASP A 152 17.47 -14.45 -23.58
N SER A 153 16.17 -14.36 -23.29
CA SER A 153 15.62 -14.12 -21.97
C SER A 153 14.28 -14.85 -21.78
N PHE A 154 14.11 -15.46 -20.63
CA PHE A 154 12.85 -16.14 -20.26
C PHE A 154 11.96 -15.30 -19.33
N GLY A 155 12.25 -14.01 -19.16
CA GLY A 155 11.55 -13.11 -18.24
C GLY A 155 12.35 -12.83 -16.97
N GLU A 156 11.68 -12.64 -15.83
CA GLU A 156 12.32 -12.33 -14.56
C GLU A 156 13.21 -13.48 -14.07
N ASP A 157 14.47 -13.20 -13.83
CA ASP A 157 15.50 -14.18 -13.42
C ASP A 157 15.74 -14.22 -11.90
N LYS A 158 15.06 -13.37 -11.13
CA LYS A 158 15.16 -13.34 -9.68
C LYS A 158 13.92 -13.96 -9.03
N PRO A 159 14.06 -14.65 -7.89
CA PRO A 159 12.91 -15.12 -7.13
C PRO A 159 12.16 -13.95 -6.49
N LYS A 160 10.84 -14.10 -6.36
CA LYS A 160 10.00 -13.15 -5.62
C LYS A 160 10.52 -12.99 -4.19
N LYS A 161 10.66 -11.75 -3.75
CA LYS A 161 11.10 -11.44 -2.37
C LYS A 161 10.01 -11.85 -1.36
N MET A 162 10.37 -12.71 -0.45
CA MET A 162 9.49 -13.18 0.63
C MET A 162 9.50 -12.18 1.80
N PHE A 163 8.99 -10.96 1.56
CA PHE A 163 9.11 -9.87 2.54
C PHE A 163 8.38 -10.17 3.87
N LEU A 164 7.31 -10.95 3.88
CA LEU A 164 6.67 -11.39 5.12
C LEU A 164 7.58 -12.24 6.00
N LEU A 165 8.44 -13.07 5.41
CA LEU A 165 9.43 -13.83 6.16
C LEU A 165 10.53 -12.94 6.75
N LEU A 166 10.91 -11.87 6.04
CA LEU A 166 11.85 -10.87 6.59
C LEU A 166 11.24 -10.19 7.84
N TRP A 167 9.97 -9.84 7.80
CA TRP A 167 9.26 -9.27 8.95
C TRP A 167 9.15 -10.24 10.11
N GLN A 168 8.84 -11.48 9.85
CA GLN A 168 8.76 -12.52 10.88
C GLN A 168 10.10 -12.72 11.60
N HIS A 169 11.22 -12.71 10.87
CA HIS A 169 12.56 -12.77 11.46
C HIS A 169 12.89 -11.55 12.33
N MET A 170 12.50 -10.36 11.91
CA MET A 170 12.72 -9.13 12.69
C MET A 170 11.90 -9.10 13.97
N ALA A 171 10.66 -9.61 13.95
CA ALA A 171 9.77 -9.63 15.11
C ALA A 171 10.20 -10.64 16.21
N TYR A 172 10.92 -11.70 15.86
CA TYR A 172 11.41 -12.71 16.82
C TYR A 172 12.69 -12.32 17.56
N HIS A 173 13.31 -11.20 17.21
CA HIS A 173 14.54 -10.70 17.84
C HIS A 173 14.34 -9.43 18.67
N MET A 174 13.09 -9.02 18.90
CA MET A 174 12.67 -8.01 19.86
C MET A 174 11.97 -8.68 21.05
#